data_84dd2e299abbb8785844116220180c8b
#
_entry.id   84dd2e299abbb8785844116220180c8b
#
_cell.length_a   1.000
_cell.length_b   1.000
_cell.length_c   1.000
_cell.angle_alpha   90.00
_cell.angle_beta   90.00
_cell.angle_gamma   90.00
#
_symmetry.space_group_name_H-M   'P 1'
#
loop_
_entity.id
_entity.type
_entity.pdbx_description
1 polymer ?
#
loop_
_entity_poly.entity_id
_entity_poly.type
_entity_poly.pdbx_seq_one_letter_code
_entity_poly.pdbx_strand_id
1 'polypeptide(L)'
;LLRQKRPIVNIGIIGTGSIASRFVPEPKNVNSASVSVAYNPNQEKCVSFCEKFLIPIVARDLEELYENCDAVYIASPHYTHYEYAKSALNAGKSVLCETPFVFSKKQAEELYSIAEKKELLLQIALKTAYCPAFGHLFSLLKSGVIGEIVEVNASVTTLTDENSAKLDSKYFGGIM
;
A
#
# COMPACT_ATOMS: atom_id res chain seq x y z
N LEU A 1 25.46 8.09 24.46
CA LEU A 1 24.39 7.18 24.00
C LEU A 1 24.48 7.11 22.48
N LEU A 2 25.15 6.08 21.93
CA LEU A 2 25.21 5.80 20.51
C LEU A 2 23.77 5.43 20.07
N ARG A 3 23.15 6.29 19.26
CA ARG A 3 21.91 5.94 18.54
C ARG A 3 22.25 4.74 17.66
N GLN A 4 21.79 3.56 18.01
CA GLN A 4 21.81 2.42 17.09
C GLN A 4 21.13 2.87 15.79
N LYS A 5 21.88 2.88 14.69
CA LYS A 5 21.30 3.10 13.36
C LYS A 5 20.26 1.99 13.14
N ARG A 6 18.98 2.35 13.05
CA ARG A 6 17.96 1.40 12.65
C ARG A 6 18.32 0.90 11.25
N PRO A 7 18.17 -0.40 10.97
CA PRO A 7 18.39 -0.93 9.62
C PRO A 7 17.44 -0.22 8.65
N ILE A 8 17.93 0.06 7.45
CA ILE A 8 17.12 0.62 6.37
C ILE A 8 16.24 -0.50 5.85
N VAL A 9 14.94 -0.29 5.81
CA VAL A 9 13.97 -1.20 5.20
C VAL A 9 13.91 -0.91 3.70
N ASN A 10 14.26 -1.87 2.88
CA ASN A 10 14.17 -1.80 1.43
C ASN A 10 12.75 -2.18 0.98
N ILE A 11 12.07 -1.28 0.28
CA ILE A 11 10.69 -1.47 -0.16
C ILE A 11 10.69 -1.80 -1.64
N GLY A 12 10.08 -2.95 -1.99
CA GLY A 12 9.74 -3.31 -3.35
C GLY A 12 8.35 -2.77 -3.74
N ILE A 13 8.21 -2.27 -4.95
CA ILE A 13 6.93 -1.73 -5.46
C ILE A 13 6.33 -2.70 -6.47
N ILE A 14 5.06 -3.09 -6.27
CA ILE A 14 4.28 -3.81 -7.27
C ILE A 14 3.22 -2.86 -7.85
N GLY A 15 3.35 -2.55 -9.14
CA GLY A 15 2.51 -1.59 -9.84
C GLY A 15 3.17 -0.22 -9.94
N THR A 16 3.07 0.40 -11.13
CA THR A 16 3.75 1.66 -11.49
C THR A 16 2.76 2.77 -11.87
N GLY A 17 1.59 2.75 -11.23
CA GLY A 17 0.51 3.71 -11.47
C GLY A 17 0.68 5.03 -10.69
N SER A 18 -0.37 5.87 -10.77
CA SER A 18 -0.39 7.18 -10.11
C SER A 18 -0.25 7.09 -8.58
N ILE A 19 -0.77 6.03 -7.97
CA ILE A 19 -0.68 5.82 -6.52
C ILE A 19 0.76 5.48 -6.13
N ALA A 20 1.41 4.55 -6.83
CA ALA A 20 2.83 4.25 -6.64
C ALA A 20 3.71 5.50 -6.82
N SER A 21 3.40 6.33 -7.85
CA SER A 21 4.11 7.60 -8.09
C SER A 21 4.04 8.59 -6.93
N ARG A 22 2.96 8.56 -6.13
CA ARG A 22 2.81 9.38 -4.93
C ARG A 22 3.55 8.80 -3.74
N PHE A 23 3.62 7.48 -3.65
CA PHE A 23 4.25 6.80 -2.53
C PHE A 23 5.79 6.87 -2.60
N VAL A 24 6.39 6.66 -3.77
CA VAL A 24 7.85 6.52 -3.92
C VAL A 24 8.67 7.68 -3.32
N PRO A 25 8.23 8.96 -3.36
CA PRO A 25 8.95 10.05 -2.68
C PRO A 25 8.87 10.01 -1.16
N GLU A 26 7.83 9.40 -0.57
CA GLU A 26 7.57 9.48 0.87
C GLU A 26 8.64 8.79 1.75
N PRO A 27 9.17 7.61 1.42
CA PRO A 27 10.24 6.98 2.17
C PRO A 27 11.50 7.85 2.34
N LYS A 28 11.74 8.79 1.42
CA LYS A 28 12.87 9.74 1.52
C LYS A 28 12.74 10.66 2.75
N ASN A 29 11.54 10.86 3.25
CA ASN A 29 11.27 11.64 4.45
C ASN A 29 11.44 10.84 5.74
N VAL A 30 11.75 9.55 5.63
CA VAL A 30 11.92 8.63 6.76
C VAL A 30 13.32 8.05 6.71
N ASN A 31 14.13 8.30 7.75
CA ASN A 31 15.55 7.91 7.82
C ASN A 31 15.81 6.39 7.82
N SER A 32 14.77 5.57 7.76
CA SER A 32 14.86 4.12 7.90
C SER A 32 14.15 3.34 6.79
N ALA A 33 13.81 3.98 5.67
CA ALA A 33 13.16 3.29 4.54
C ALA A 33 13.67 3.83 3.20
N SER A 34 13.76 2.96 2.20
CA SER A 34 14.09 3.32 0.81
C SER A 34 13.34 2.41 -0.17
N VAL A 35 13.06 2.92 -1.38
CA VAL A 35 12.55 2.09 -2.46
C VAL A 35 13.73 1.54 -3.25
N SER A 36 13.90 0.22 -3.30
CA SER A 36 15.03 -0.46 -3.92
C SER A 36 14.72 -1.07 -5.28
N VAL A 37 13.48 -1.51 -5.49
CA VAL A 37 13.09 -2.29 -6.65
C VAL A 37 11.62 -2.04 -7.02
N ALA A 38 11.29 -2.12 -8.30
CA ALA A 38 9.91 -2.07 -8.75
C ALA A 38 9.62 -3.18 -9.79
N TYR A 39 8.37 -3.63 -9.82
CA TYR A 39 7.84 -4.60 -10.74
C TYR A 39 6.52 -4.13 -11.36
N ASN A 40 6.39 -4.37 -12.65
CA ASN A 40 5.14 -4.27 -13.39
C ASN A 40 5.15 -5.34 -14.49
N PRO A 41 4.05 -6.07 -14.74
CA PRO A 41 3.96 -7.02 -15.87
C PRO A 41 4.29 -6.38 -17.23
N ASN A 42 4.00 -5.07 -17.40
CA ASN A 42 4.47 -4.29 -18.53
C ASN A 42 5.86 -3.72 -18.21
N GLN A 43 6.90 -4.37 -18.74
CA GLN A 43 8.29 -4.02 -18.47
C GLN A 43 8.67 -2.60 -18.94
N GLU A 44 8.14 -2.13 -20.08
CA GLU A 44 8.42 -0.77 -20.55
C GLU A 44 7.93 0.30 -19.58
N LYS A 45 6.72 0.08 -19.00
CA LYS A 45 6.19 0.96 -17.94
C LYS A 45 7.02 0.88 -16.68
N CYS A 46 7.55 -0.30 -16.35
CA CYS A 46 8.40 -0.48 -15.18
C CYS A 46 9.73 0.26 -15.34
N VAL A 47 10.38 0.13 -16.48
CA VAL A 47 11.63 0.84 -16.82
C VAL A 47 11.42 2.35 -16.71
N SER A 48 10.43 2.89 -17.43
CA SER A 48 10.13 4.33 -17.41
C SER A 48 9.83 4.86 -16.00
N PHE A 49 9.15 4.04 -15.16
CA PHE A 49 8.87 4.39 -13.78
C PHE A 49 10.15 4.41 -12.93
N CYS A 50 11.00 3.40 -13.05
CA CYS A 50 12.26 3.32 -12.31
C CYS A 50 13.21 4.47 -12.68
N GLU A 51 13.33 4.79 -13.96
CA GLU A 51 14.12 5.93 -14.43
C GLU A 51 13.61 7.26 -13.83
N LYS A 52 12.29 7.48 -13.90
CA LYS A 52 11.65 8.71 -13.37
C LYS A 52 11.92 8.91 -11.88
N PHE A 53 11.92 7.86 -11.09
CA PHE A 53 12.02 7.92 -9.63
C PHE A 53 13.41 7.54 -9.09
N LEU A 54 14.34 7.21 -9.98
CA LEU A 54 15.69 6.75 -9.65
C LEU A 54 15.69 5.49 -8.77
N ILE A 55 14.78 4.55 -9.08
CA ILE A 55 14.72 3.24 -8.42
C ILE A 55 15.81 2.36 -9.06
N PRO A 56 16.73 1.79 -8.27
CA PRO A 56 17.94 1.16 -8.83
C PRO A 56 17.65 -0.14 -9.58
N ILE A 57 16.59 -0.87 -9.26
CA ILE A 57 16.33 -2.20 -9.82
C ILE A 57 14.95 -2.26 -10.48
N VAL A 58 14.94 -2.70 -11.74
CA VAL A 58 13.74 -3.06 -12.50
C VAL A 58 13.60 -4.57 -12.45
N ALA A 59 12.68 -5.09 -11.65
CA ALA A 59 12.49 -6.53 -11.54
C ALA A 59 11.81 -7.11 -12.79
N ARG A 60 12.33 -8.21 -13.30
CA ARG A 60 11.77 -8.97 -14.44
C ARG A 60 10.55 -9.78 -14.04
N ASP A 61 10.56 -10.25 -12.80
CA ASP A 61 9.52 -11.07 -12.19
C ASP A 61 9.39 -10.79 -10.69
N LEU A 62 8.46 -11.48 -10.03
CA LEU A 62 8.23 -11.30 -8.60
C LEU A 62 9.34 -11.89 -7.74
N GLU A 63 10.02 -12.91 -8.21
CA GLU A 63 11.12 -13.56 -7.48
C GLU A 63 12.29 -12.58 -7.33
N GLU A 64 12.71 -11.96 -8.43
CA GLU A 64 13.73 -10.91 -8.41
C GLU A 64 13.32 -9.70 -7.56
N LEU A 65 12.03 -9.33 -7.57
CA LEU A 65 11.53 -8.28 -6.66
C LEU A 65 11.72 -8.68 -5.21
N TYR A 66 11.34 -9.91 -4.84
CA TYR A 66 11.42 -10.36 -3.45
C TYR A 66 12.87 -10.51 -2.96
N GLU A 67 13.79 -10.91 -3.81
CA GLU A 67 15.21 -10.98 -3.46
C GLU A 67 15.81 -9.62 -3.11
N ASN A 68 15.25 -8.54 -3.65
CA ASN A 68 15.79 -7.19 -3.55
C ASN A 68 15.00 -6.24 -2.63
N CYS A 69 14.13 -6.78 -1.77
CA CYS A 69 13.39 -5.99 -0.79
C CYS A 69 13.15 -6.73 0.53
N ASP A 70 12.83 -5.99 1.57
CA ASP A 70 12.44 -6.49 2.89
C ASP A 70 10.91 -6.49 3.05
N ALA A 71 10.25 -5.53 2.43
CA ALA A 71 8.81 -5.36 2.43
C ALA A 71 8.30 -4.95 1.05
N VAL A 72 7.03 -5.24 0.77
CA VAL A 72 6.39 -4.97 -0.52
C VAL A 72 5.25 -3.99 -0.36
N TYR A 73 5.25 -2.94 -1.17
CA TYR A 73 4.11 -2.04 -1.34
C TYR A 73 3.35 -2.41 -2.61
N ILE A 74 2.07 -2.76 -2.47
CA ILE A 74 1.20 -3.17 -3.57
C ILE A 74 0.28 -2.02 -3.94
N ALA A 75 0.48 -1.48 -5.14
CA ALA A 75 -0.29 -0.39 -5.75
C ALA A 75 -0.70 -0.74 -7.20
N SER A 76 -1.02 -1.99 -7.42
CA SER A 76 -1.48 -2.58 -8.67
C SER A 76 -3.01 -2.43 -8.83
N PRO A 77 -3.63 -2.88 -9.92
CA PRO A 77 -5.09 -2.95 -10.02
C PRO A 77 -5.71 -3.83 -8.92
N HIS A 78 -6.85 -3.40 -8.39
CA HIS A 78 -7.47 -3.98 -7.19
C HIS A 78 -7.64 -5.50 -7.23
N TYR A 79 -8.03 -6.05 -8.39
CA TYR A 79 -8.26 -7.49 -8.58
C TYR A 79 -6.99 -8.34 -8.44
N THR A 80 -5.82 -7.73 -8.45
CA THR A 80 -4.53 -8.41 -8.29
C THR A 80 -3.99 -8.36 -6.86
N HIS A 81 -4.58 -7.58 -5.97
CA HIS A 81 -4.07 -7.34 -4.62
C HIS A 81 -3.93 -8.63 -3.81
N TYR A 82 -4.96 -9.49 -3.85
CA TYR A 82 -4.95 -10.75 -3.12
C TYR A 82 -3.78 -11.66 -3.54
N GLU A 83 -3.62 -11.87 -4.85
CA GLU A 83 -2.58 -12.75 -5.37
C GLU A 83 -1.18 -12.23 -5.08
N TYR A 84 -0.95 -10.94 -5.27
CA TYR A 84 0.35 -10.34 -4.96
C TYR A 84 0.64 -10.33 -3.45
N ALA A 85 -0.34 -10.03 -2.61
CA ALA A 85 -0.16 -10.06 -1.16
C ALA A 85 0.15 -11.48 -0.67
N LYS A 86 -0.58 -12.48 -1.18
CA LYS A 86 -0.36 -13.89 -0.86
C LYS A 86 1.03 -14.36 -1.30
N SER A 87 1.44 -14.01 -2.52
CA SER A 87 2.76 -14.33 -3.04
C SER A 87 3.88 -13.71 -2.20
N ALA A 88 3.77 -12.41 -1.89
CA ALA A 88 4.77 -11.70 -1.08
C ALA A 88 4.89 -12.26 0.35
N LEU A 89 3.77 -12.52 1.02
CA LEU A 89 3.76 -13.15 2.35
C LEU A 89 4.36 -14.55 2.30
N ASN A 90 4.07 -15.34 1.27
CA ASN A 90 4.66 -16.68 1.11
C ASN A 90 6.17 -16.60 0.87
N ALA A 91 6.65 -15.59 0.18
CA ALA A 91 8.07 -15.28 0.02
C ALA A 91 8.75 -14.68 1.28
N GLY A 92 8.03 -14.57 2.39
CA GLY A 92 8.57 -14.04 3.65
C GLY A 92 8.70 -12.53 3.69
N LYS A 93 7.92 -11.80 2.88
CA LYS A 93 7.95 -10.33 2.85
C LYS A 93 6.75 -9.73 3.56
N SER A 94 6.99 -8.71 4.39
CA SER A 94 5.93 -7.88 4.94
C SER A 94 5.23 -7.09 3.84
N VAL A 95 3.93 -6.81 4.00
CA VAL A 95 3.11 -6.23 2.94
C VAL A 95 2.38 -4.98 3.42
N LEU A 96 2.49 -3.91 2.63
CA LEU A 96 1.60 -2.75 2.66
C LEU A 96 0.77 -2.77 1.38
N CYS A 97 -0.54 -2.94 1.48
CA CYS A 97 -1.42 -3.06 0.31
C CYS A 97 -2.40 -1.89 0.23
N GLU A 98 -2.57 -1.32 -0.96
CA GLU A 98 -3.55 -0.27 -1.24
C GLU A 98 -4.99 -0.76 -1.15
N THR A 99 -5.88 0.21 -0.99
CA THR A 99 -7.32 -0.03 -0.93
C THR A 99 -7.96 -0.07 -2.33
N PRO A 100 -9.04 -0.85 -2.50
CA PRO A 100 -9.59 -1.86 -1.60
C PRO A 100 -8.65 -3.05 -1.44
N PHE A 101 -8.49 -3.53 -0.20
CA PHE A 101 -7.50 -4.55 0.12
C PHE A 101 -7.77 -5.89 -0.57
N VAL A 102 -8.96 -6.44 -0.36
CA VAL A 102 -9.47 -7.67 -0.99
C VAL A 102 -10.98 -7.60 -1.12
N PHE A 103 -11.58 -8.53 -1.88
CA PHE A 103 -13.02 -8.52 -2.18
C PHE A 103 -13.86 -9.50 -1.33
N SER A 104 -13.22 -10.31 -0.50
CA SER A 104 -13.95 -11.22 0.38
C SER A 104 -13.30 -11.35 1.77
N LYS A 105 -14.14 -11.57 2.78
CA LYS A 105 -13.70 -11.85 4.15
C LYS A 105 -12.75 -13.05 4.19
N LYS A 106 -13.05 -14.11 3.44
CA LYS A 106 -12.21 -15.32 3.36
C LYS A 106 -10.79 -15.02 2.89
N GLN A 107 -10.65 -14.18 1.85
CA GLN A 107 -9.33 -13.75 1.37
C GLN A 107 -8.57 -12.97 2.45
N ALA A 108 -9.24 -12.06 3.13
CA ALA A 108 -8.63 -11.30 4.21
C ALA A 108 -8.14 -12.22 5.35
N GLU A 109 -9.00 -13.11 5.84
CA GLU A 109 -8.67 -14.07 6.89
C GLU A 109 -7.49 -14.97 6.51
N GLU A 110 -7.43 -15.43 5.26
CA GLU A 110 -6.29 -16.21 4.75
C GLU A 110 -4.99 -15.42 4.79
N LEU A 111 -4.98 -14.19 4.27
CA LEU A 111 -3.77 -13.36 4.25
C LEU A 111 -3.27 -13.03 5.65
N TYR A 112 -4.17 -12.68 6.57
CA TYR A 112 -3.80 -12.42 7.97
C TYR A 112 -3.28 -13.68 8.66
N SER A 113 -3.87 -14.85 8.38
CA SER A 113 -3.37 -16.13 8.92
C SER A 113 -1.96 -16.46 8.41
N ILE A 114 -1.66 -16.18 7.14
CA ILE A 114 -0.30 -16.37 6.59
C ILE A 114 0.69 -15.41 7.26
N ALA A 115 0.32 -14.14 7.38
CA ALA A 115 1.16 -13.11 7.99
C ALA A 115 1.49 -13.46 9.46
N GLU A 116 0.47 -13.84 10.24
CA GLU A 116 0.63 -14.24 11.63
C GLU A 116 1.54 -15.47 11.80
N LYS A 117 1.32 -16.53 11.01
CA LYS A 117 2.14 -17.76 11.06
C LYS A 117 3.60 -17.51 10.70
N LYS A 118 3.89 -16.51 9.89
CA LYS A 118 5.24 -16.16 9.44
C LYS A 118 5.85 -14.98 10.19
N GLU A 119 5.14 -14.45 11.19
CA GLU A 119 5.55 -13.26 11.97
C GLU A 119 5.84 -12.04 11.07
N LEU A 120 5.03 -11.87 10.01
CA LEU A 120 5.14 -10.78 9.06
C LEU A 120 4.08 -9.70 9.31
N LEU A 121 4.41 -8.46 8.95
CA LEU A 121 3.44 -7.37 8.96
C LEU A 121 2.59 -7.41 7.69
N LEU A 122 1.28 -7.34 7.86
CA LEU A 122 0.31 -7.10 6.79
C LEU A 122 -0.52 -5.87 7.15
N GLN A 123 -0.35 -4.81 6.38
CA GLN A 123 -0.96 -3.51 6.64
C GLN A 123 -1.76 -3.04 5.43
N ILE A 124 -2.95 -2.50 5.67
CA ILE A 124 -3.74 -1.82 4.64
C ILE A 124 -3.33 -0.34 4.61
N ALA A 125 -3.14 0.22 3.41
CA ALA A 125 -2.72 1.61 3.21
C ALA A 125 -3.86 2.62 3.46
N LEU A 126 -4.45 2.59 4.65
CA LEU A 126 -5.48 3.53 5.11
C LEU A 126 -4.83 4.82 5.61
N LYS A 127 -4.38 5.67 4.70
CA LYS A 127 -3.67 6.93 5.02
C LYS A 127 -4.39 7.79 6.05
N THR A 128 -5.70 7.84 5.97
CA THR A 128 -6.55 8.64 6.86
C THR A 128 -6.39 8.25 8.32
N ALA A 129 -6.20 6.95 8.61
CA ALA A 129 -5.99 6.46 9.97
C ALA A 129 -4.73 7.02 10.65
N TYR A 130 -3.74 7.41 9.84
CA TYR A 130 -2.44 7.94 10.29
C TYR A 130 -2.29 9.44 10.08
N CYS A 131 -3.33 10.12 9.58
CA CYS A 131 -3.33 11.56 9.39
C CYS A 131 -3.40 12.28 10.75
N PRO A 132 -2.48 13.21 11.06
CA PRO A 132 -2.49 13.95 12.33
C PRO A 132 -3.82 14.65 12.63
N ALA A 133 -4.50 15.17 11.61
CA ALA A 133 -5.81 15.80 11.76
C ALA A 133 -6.87 14.83 12.27
N PHE A 134 -6.87 13.57 11.80
CA PHE A 134 -7.76 12.52 12.30
C PHE A 134 -7.40 12.12 13.74
N GLY A 135 -6.11 12.00 14.05
CA GLY A 135 -5.67 11.75 15.43
C GLY A 135 -6.16 12.84 16.39
N HIS A 136 -6.07 14.10 15.98
CA HIS A 136 -6.58 15.22 16.76
C HIS A 136 -8.13 15.18 16.90
N LEU A 137 -8.84 14.91 15.79
CA LEU A 137 -10.29 14.73 15.80
C LEU A 137 -10.70 13.63 16.80
N PHE A 138 -10.08 12.46 16.76
CA PHE A 138 -10.37 11.37 17.70
C PHE A 138 -10.07 11.76 19.15
N SER A 139 -9.03 12.53 19.40
CA SER A 139 -8.74 13.04 20.74
C SER A 139 -9.83 13.98 21.26
N LEU A 140 -10.34 14.87 20.41
CA LEU A 140 -11.46 15.76 20.75
C LEU A 140 -12.75 14.97 21.00
N LEU A 141 -13.06 13.98 20.14
CA LEU A 141 -14.22 13.11 20.33
C LEU A 141 -14.17 12.35 21.67
N LYS A 142 -13.01 11.78 22.00
CA LYS A 142 -12.81 11.05 23.26
C LYS A 142 -12.81 11.93 24.51
N SER A 143 -12.47 13.20 24.38
CA SER A 143 -12.48 14.15 25.51
C SER A 143 -13.89 14.52 26.00
N GLY A 144 -14.93 14.17 25.23
CA GLY A 144 -16.31 14.52 25.55
C GLY A 144 -16.67 15.98 25.35
N VAL A 145 -15.78 16.80 24.77
CA VAL A 145 -16.01 18.24 24.56
C VAL A 145 -17.24 18.55 23.69
N ILE A 146 -17.62 17.60 22.82
CA ILE A 146 -18.83 17.70 21.97
C ILE A 146 -19.98 16.80 22.47
N GLY A 147 -19.83 16.18 23.65
CA GLY A 147 -20.81 15.25 24.21
C GLY A 147 -20.76 13.86 23.55
N GLU A 148 -21.89 13.15 23.63
CA GLU A 148 -22.04 11.83 23.03
C GLU A 148 -22.24 11.94 21.51
N ILE A 149 -21.54 11.07 20.75
CA ILE A 149 -21.65 11.07 19.30
C ILE A 149 -22.89 10.28 18.90
N VAL A 150 -23.85 10.96 18.30
CA VAL A 150 -25.12 10.37 17.84
C VAL A 150 -25.03 9.99 16.35
N GLU A 151 -24.36 10.82 15.55
CA GLU A 151 -24.29 10.63 14.10
C GLU A 151 -22.97 11.18 13.55
N VAL A 152 -22.45 10.51 12.51
CA VAL A 152 -21.29 10.94 11.74
C VAL A 152 -21.65 10.95 10.27
N ASN A 153 -21.56 12.13 9.63
CA ASN A 153 -21.73 12.30 8.20
C ASN A 153 -20.39 12.64 7.55
N ALA A 154 -19.99 11.89 6.53
CA ALA A 154 -18.78 12.16 5.75
C ALA A 154 -19.10 12.15 4.26
N SER A 155 -18.55 13.13 3.52
CA SER A 155 -18.70 13.22 2.08
C SER A 155 -17.35 13.43 1.42
N VAL A 156 -17.07 12.63 0.39
CA VAL A 156 -15.90 12.78 -0.47
C VAL A 156 -16.38 12.80 -1.91
N THR A 157 -16.12 13.89 -2.61
CA THR A 157 -16.50 14.06 -4.01
C THR A 157 -15.27 14.29 -4.87
N THR A 158 -15.19 13.61 -6.00
CA THR A 158 -14.12 13.76 -7.00
C THR A 158 -14.71 13.66 -8.38
N LEU A 159 -14.37 14.60 -9.26
CA LEU A 159 -14.67 14.46 -10.68
C LEU A 159 -13.80 13.33 -11.24
N THR A 160 -14.45 12.35 -11.84
CA THR A 160 -13.79 11.18 -12.45
C THR A 160 -14.24 11.09 -13.90
N ASP A 161 -13.30 10.82 -14.80
CA ASP A 161 -13.57 10.56 -16.20
C ASP A 161 -14.49 9.34 -16.35
N GLU A 162 -15.52 9.44 -17.18
CA GLU A 162 -16.51 8.37 -17.42
C GLU A 162 -15.86 7.07 -17.93
N ASN A 163 -14.74 7.17 -18.64
CA ASN A 163 -13.97 6.04 -19.16
C ASN A 163 -12.93 5.51 -18.17
N SER A 164 -12.93 6.01 -16.93
CA SER A 164 -11.98 5.57 -15.92
C SER A 164 -12.23 4.12 -15.52
N ALA A 165 -11.19 3.28 -15.51
CA ALA A 165 -11.26 1.92 -14.98
C ALA A 165 -11.76 1.84 -13.53
N LYS A 166 -11.73 2.94 -12.80
CA LYS A 166 -12.31 3.05 -11.45
C LYS A 166 -13.83 2.95 -11.42
N LEU A 167 -14.49 3.19 -12.55
CA LEU A 167 -15.94 3.10 -12.70
C LEU A 167 -16.37 1.80 -13.40
N ASP A 168 -15.45 1.03 -13.96
CA ASP A 168 -15.73 -0.19 -14.70
C ASP A 168 -15.94 -1.36 -13.73
N SER A 169 -17.16 -1.89 -13.72
CA SER A 169 -17.55 -3.04 -12.89
C SER A 169 -16.76 -4.32 -13.21
N LYS A 170 -16.22 -4.46 -14.42
CA LYS A 170 -15.34 -5.57 -14.82
C LYS A 170 -14.07 -5.64 -13.96
N TYR A 171 -13.60 -4.51 -13.47
CA TYR A 171 -12.41 -4.39 -12.62
C TYR A 171 -12.79 -4.10 -11.16
N PHE A 172 -14.01 -4.42 -10.76
CA PHE A 172 -14.56 -4.07 -9.45
C PHE A 172 -14.51 -2.56 -9.15
N GLY A 173 -14.60 -1.76 -10.22
CA GLY A 173 -14.76 -0.33 -10.12
C GLY A 173 -16.20 0.04 -9.74
N GLY A 174 -16.37 1.23 -9.22
CA GLY A 174 -17.65 1.76 -8.80
C GLY A 174 -17.58 2.38 -7.41
N ILE A 175 -18.71 2.92 -7.00
CA ILE A 175 -18.89 3.43 -5.63
C ILE A 175 -19.32 2.24 -4.78
N MET A 176 -18.51 1.90 -3.79
CA MET A 176 -18.88 0.94 -2.74
C MET A 176 -19.63 1.67 -1.63
#